data_da7696e6c56b064400a6860b043ba423
#
_entry.id   da7696e6c56b064400a6860b043ba423
#
_cell.length_a   1.000
_cell.length_b   1.000
_cell.length_c   1.000
_cell.angle_alpha   90.00
_cell.angle_beta   90.00
_cell.angle_gamma   90.00
#
_symmetry.space_group_name_H-M   'P 1'
#
loop_
_entity.id
_entity.type
_entity.pdbx_description
1 polymer ?
#
loop_
_entity_poly.entity_id
_entity_poly.type
_entity_poly.pdbx_seq_one_letter_code
_entity_poly.pdbx_strand_id
1 'polypeptide(L)'
;MGAKVMSAMNIVAFSECLSQDILKQMIAGLNDTINLAGGFCAGGHTLNSSEVFLGLSVTGYVKKDSFLSNNKSLENDVLIATKPLGTSLNAMAIKANLDDDFSECINGMKSLNNKALELLNGIKINACTDITGFGLIGHLSEMLNDKISIEINSDAIKYYKNTLNYANLGLFGAASYTNKNSLKGLVKSFIEDDLLLYSPETSGGLILSISEKDTQKALDILQNANINAYAFARVIKKNDNRICIF
;
A
#
# COMPACT_ATOMS: atom_id res chain seq x y z
N MET A 1 0.33 5.31 9.76
CA MET A 1 0.33 6.71 10.21
C MET A 1 0.62 6.85 11.72
N GLY A 2 0.97 5.75 12.41
CA GLY A 2 1.40 5.73 13.81
C GLY A 2 0.30 5.58 14.86
N ALA A 3 -0.97 5.49 14.46
CA ALA A 3 -2.06 5.22 15.39
C ALA A 3 -2.10 3.73 15.79
N LYS A 4 -2.58 3.46 17.01
CA LYS A 4 -2.86 2.11 17.51
C LYS A 4 -4.34 1.82 17.37
N VAL A 5 -4.69 0.64 16.91
CA VAL A 5 -6.07 0.17 16.80
C VAL A 5 -6.63 -0.03 18.22
N MET A 6 -7.86 0.42 18.44
CA MET A 6 -8.61 0.21 19.67
C MET A 6 -9.77 -0.77 19.43
N SER A 7 -10.64 -0.43 18.48
CA SER A 7 -11.79 -1.26 18.14
C SER A 7 -12.12 -1.15 16.65
N ALA A 8 -12.83 -2.15 16.14
CA ALA A 8 -13.37 -2.13 14.79
C ALA A 8 -14.83 -2.59 14.80
N MET A 9 -15.61 -2.06 13.88
CA MET A 9 -16.96 -2.52 13.57
C MET A 9 -17.00 -3.04 12.14
N ASN A 10 -17.51 -4.23 11.91
CA ASN A 10 -17.58 -4.80 10.58
C ASN A 10 -18.86 -4.39 9.84
N ILE A 11 -18.76 -4.24 8.53
CA ILE A 11 -19.87 -4.07 7.60
C ILE A 11 -19.74 -5.18 6.56
N VAL A 12 -20.75 -6.03 6.48
CA VAL A 12 -20.74 -7.18 5.58
C VAL A 12 -22.00 -7.14 4.74
N ALA A 13 -21.85 -7.03 3.43
CA ALA A 13 -22.91 -7.31 2.48
C ALA A 13 -22.64 -8.71 1.89
N PHE A 14 -23.60 -9.61 2.01
CA PHE A 14 -23.42 -11.01 1.68
C PHE A 14 -24.64 -11.56 0.93
N SER A 15 -24.39 -12.41 -0.07
CA SER A 15 -25.44 -13.00 -0.90
C SER A 15 -25.97 -14.29 -0.27
N GLU A 16 -27.29 -14.45 -0.25
CA GLU A 16 -27.95 -15.70 0.17
C GLU A 16 -27.60 -16.90 -0.73
N CYS A 17 -27.10 -16.64 -1.93
CA CYS A 17 -26.66 -17.67 -2.86
C CYS A 17 -25.31 -18.32 -2.45
N LEU A 18 -24.60 -17.73 -1.50
CA LEU A 18 -23.32 -18.24 -1.03
C LEU A 18 -23.47 -19.04 0.27
N SER A 19 -22.59 -20.02 0.44
CA SER A 19 -22.56 -20.82 1.67
C SER A 19 -22.27 -19.95 2.89
N GLN A 20 -23.01 -20.18 3.98
CA GLN A 20 -22.75 -19.53 5.28
C GLN A 20 -21.35 -19.83 5.84
N ASP A 21 -20.72 -20.94 5.43
CA ASP A 21 -19.36 -21.26 5.84
C ASP A 21 -18.32 -20.31 5.24
N ILE A 22 -18.57 -19.78 4.03
CA ILE A 22 -17.77 -18.70 3.44
C ILE A 22 -17.87 -17.46 4.31
N LEU A 23 -19.09 -17.06 4.70
CA LEU A 23 -19.30 -15.90 5.57
C LEU A 23 -18.59 -16.06 6.92
N LYS A 24 -18.69 -17.24 7.54
CA LYS A 24 -17.97 -17.53 8.81
C LYS A 24 -16.46 -17.38 8.67
N GLN A 25 -15.87 -17.91 7.58
CA GLN A 25 -14.43 -17.79 7.32
C GLN A 25 -14.02 -16.34 7.09
N MET A 26 -14.83 -15.56 6.36
CA MET A 26 -14.56 -14.14 6.13
C MET A 26 -14.58 -13.35 7.46
N ILE A 27 -15.59 -13.56 8.30
CA ILE A 27 -15.69 -12.88 9.61
C ILE A 27 -14.56 -13.34 10.55
N ALA A 28 -14.19 -14.62 10.53
CA ALA A 28 -13.05 -15.13 11.30
C ALA A 28 -11.76 -14.43 10.89
N GLY A 29 -11.46 -14.33 9.59
CA GLY A 29 -10.28 -13.62 9.08
C GLY A 29 -10.24 -12.13 9.47
N LEU A 30 -11.40 -11.45 9.50
CA LEU A 30 -11.50 -10.08 10.01
C LEU A 30 -11.13 -9.99 11.49
N ASN A 31 -11.75 -10.86 12.32
CA ASN A 31 -11.51 -10.85 13.76
C ASN A 31 -10.05 -11.19 14.09
N ASP A 32 -9.47 -12.17 13.41
CA ASP A 32 -8.06 -12.54 13.58
C ASP A 32 -7.15 -11.34 13.28
N THR A 33 -7.43 -10.62 12.20
CA THR A 33 -6.65 -9.45 11.80
C THR A 33 -6.80 -8.28 12.78
N ILE A 34 -8.01 -8.03 13.28
CA ILE A 34 -8.27 -7.00 14.31
C ILE A 34 -7.52 -7.35 15.61
N ASN A 35 -7.58 -8.61 16.04
CA ASN A 35 -6.85 -9.07 17.24
C ASN A 35 -5.33 -8.97 17.06
N LEU A 36 -4.82 -9.36 15.88
CA LEU A 36 -3.40 -9.22 15.55
C LEU A 36 -2.95 -7.75 15.58
N ALA A 37 -3.82 -6.82 15.20
CA ALA A 37 -3.57 -5.37 15.28
C ALA A 37 -3.65 -4.81 16.72
N GLY A 38 -4.00 -5.64 17.72
CA GLY A 38 -4.14 -5.25 19.12
C GLY A 38 -5.49 -4.60 19.47
N GLY A 39 -6.47 -4.69 18.58
CA GLY A 39 -7.84 -4.21 18.81
C GLY A 39 -8.82 -5.34 19.11
N PHE A 40 -10.11 -5.00 19.16
CA PHE A 40 -11.20 -5.97 19.27
C PHE A 40 -12.37 -5.59 18.36
N CYS A 41 -13.16 -6.58 17.96
CA CYS A 41 -14.39 -6.35 17.19
C CYS A 41 -15.49 -5.90 18.17
N ALA A 42 -15.98 -4.67 18.01
CA ALA A 42 -17.02 -4.08 18.84
C ALA A 42 -18.45 -4.37 18.36
N GLY A 43 -18.57 -5.08 17.23
CA GLY A 43 -19.84 -5.38 16.58
C GLY A 43 -19.79 -5.11 15.07
N GLY A 44 -20.94 -4.87 14.49
CA GLY A 44 -21.04 -4.60 13.07
C GLY A 44 -22.46 -4.76 12.54
N HIS A 45 -22.58 -4.78 11.21
CA HIS A 45 -23.85 -4.95 10.53
C HIS A 45 -23.71 -5.85 9.30
N THR A 46 -24.70 -6.72 9.11
CA THR A 46 -24.76 -7.61 7.93
C THR A 46 -25.98 -7.25 7.10
N LEU A 47 -25.79 -7.11 5.80
CA LEU A 47 -26.83 -6.80 4.83
C LEU A 47 -26.95 -7.96 3.82
N ASN A 48 -28.16 -8.19 3.32
CA ASN A 48 -28.34 -9.03 2.14
C ASN A 48 -28.01 -8.24 0.88
N SER A 49 -27.24 -8.82 -0.04
CA SER A 49 -26.79 -8.17 -1.28
C SER A 49 -26.52 -9.21 -2.36
N SER A 50 -26.68 -8.83 -3.64
CA SER A 50 -26.26 -9.66 -4.76
C SER A 50 -24.73 -9.80 -4.87
N GLU A 51 -23.98 -8.85 -4.31
CA GLU A 51 -22.51 -8.83 -4.31
C GLU A 51 -21.98 -8.90 -2.89
N VAL A 52 -20.76 -9.42 -2.75
CA VAL A 52 -20.08 -9.50 -1.46
C VAL A 52 -19.24 -8.26 -1.25
N PHE A 53 -19.54 -7.51 -0.20
CA PHE A 53 -18.71 -6.41 0.29
C PHE A 53 -18.33 -6.66 1.74
N LEU A 54 -17.08 -6.41 2.04
CA LEU A 54 -16.53 -6.58 3.37
C LEU A 54 -15.72 -5.34 3.74
N GLY A 55 -16.03 -4.73 4.87
CA GLY A 55 -15.35 -3.53 5.31
C GLY A 55 -15.29 -3.43 6.83
N LEU A 56 -14.39 -2.57 7.30
CA LEU A 56 -14.22 -2.24 8.71
C LEU A 56 -14.29 -0.73 8.91
N SER A 57 -15.04 -0.31 9.91
CA SER A 57 -14.90 1.02 10.52
C SER A 57 -13.96 0.88 11.71
N VAL A 58 -12.72 1.36 11.58
CA VAL A 58 -11.68 1.19 12.59
C VAL A 58 -11.53 2.47 13.41
N THR A 59 -11.58 2.33 14.73
CA THR A 59 -11.27 3.39 15.68
C THR A 59 -9.92 3.11 16.33
N GLY A 60 -9.06 4.10 16.34
CA GLY A 60 -7.74 4.01 16.96
C GLY A 60 -7.38 5.29 17.70
N TYR A 61 -6.25 5.29 18.34
CA TYR A 61 -5.71 6.45 19.03
C TYR A 61 -4.24 6.67 18.69
N VAL A 62 -3.82 7.91 18.70
CA VAL A 62 -2.42 8.32 18.54
C VAL A 62 -2.11 9.39 19.57
N LYS A 63 -0.88 9.40 20.08
CA LYS A 63 -0.44 10.47 20.97
C LYS A 63 -0.50 11.79 20.21
N LYS A 64 -0.99 12.84 20.88
CA LYS A 64 -1.04 14.19 20.30
C LYS A 64 0.31 14.55 19.69
N ASP A 65 0.28 15.11 18.49
CA ASP A 65 1.45 15.55 17.70
C ASP A 65 2.44 14.44 17.30
N SER A 66 2.03 13.14 17.42
CA SER A 66 2.87 11.99 17.05
C SER A 66 2.37 11.24 15.80
N PHE A 67 1.32 11.71 15.15
CA PHE A 67 0.86 11.12 13.90
C PHE A 67 1.77 11.50 12.73
N LEU A 68 1.96 10.58 11.81
CA LEU A 68 2.72 10.81 10.59
C LEU A 68 1.78 11.35 9.50
N SER A 69 2.07 12.55 9.03
CA SER A 69 1.37 13.17 7.90
C SER A 69 1.96 12.67 6.58
N ASN A 70 1.18 12.65 5.51
CA ASN A 70 1.66 12.25 4.18
C ASN A 70 2.46 13.36 3.47
N ASN A 71 2.20 14.65 3.72
CA ASN A 71 2.74 15.78 2.96
C ASN A 71 3.89 16.54 3.64
N LYS A 72 4.65 15.88 4.51
CA LYS A 72 5.77 16.47 5.27
C LYS A 72 7.15 16.04 4.78
N SER A 73 7.24 15.40 3.61
CA SER A 73 8.53 15.08 2.99
C SER A 73 9.38 16.32 2.80
N LEU A 74 10.68 16.15 3.00
CA LEU A 74 11.69 17.21 2.89
C LEU A 74 12.61 16.94 1.70
N GLU A 75 13.19 18.01 1.14
CA GLU A 75 14.23 17.87 0.12
C GLU A 75 15.38 16.99 0.63
N ASN A 76 15.89 16.12 -0.23
CA ASN A 76 16.90 15.09 0.05
C ASN A 76 16.41 13.90 0.90
N ASP A 77 15.11 13.78 1.18
CA ASP A 77 14.59 12.53 1.72
C ASP A 77 14.65 11.44 0.66
N VAL A 78 14.82 10.21 1.13
CA VAL A 78 14.67 8.99 0.34
C VAL A 78 13.35 8.33 0.69
N LEU A 79 12.62 7.87 -0.33
CA LEU A 79 11.37 7.16 -0.14
C LEU A 79 11.61 5.65 -0.12
N ILE A 80 11.19 5.02 0.97
CA ILE A 80 11.28 3.58 1.20
C ILE A 80 9.89 2.98 1.13
N ALA A 81 9.69 1.94 0.31
CA ALA A 81 8.50 1.10 0.35
C ALA A 81 8.74 -0.13 1.26
N THR A 82 7.70 -0.58 1.97
CA THR A 82 7.81 -1.69 2.93
C THR A 82 7.25 -3.03 2.44
N LYS A 83 6.60 -3.04 1.26
CA LYS A 83 6.14 -4.26 0.59
C LYS A 83 6.33 -4.14 -0.92
N PRO A 84 6.48 -5.26 -1.65
CA PRO A 84 6.44 -5.27 -3.11
C PRO A 84 5.09 -4.77 -3.64
N LEU A 85 5.04 -4.40 -4.92
CA LEU A 85 3.83 -4.03 -5.66
C LEU A 85 3.30 -5.21 -6.49
N GLY A 86 2.04 -5.09 -6.95
CA GLY A 86 1.45 -6.00 -7.92
C GLY A 86 0.28 -6.83 -7.42
N THR A 87 -0.33 -6.48 -6.27
CA THR A 87 -1.46 -7.23 -5.71
C THR A 87 -2.67 -7.25 -6.65
N SER A 88 -2.97 -6.16 -7.37
CA SER A 88 -4.10 -6.13 -8.30
C SER A 88 -3.87 -7.04 -9.51
N LEU A 89 -2.65 -7.10 -10.05
CA LEU A 89 -2.34 -7.98 -11.17
C LEU A 89 -2.38 -9.46 -10.74
N ASN A 90 -1.89 -9.78 -9.55
CA ASN A 90 -2.03 -11.11 -8.97
C ASN A 90 -3.51 -11.49 -8.77
N ALA A 91 -4.34 -10.57 -8.30
CA ALA A 91 -5.79 -10.79 -8.16
C ALA A 91 -6.45 -11.02 -9.53
N MET A 92 -6.05 -10.29 -10.57
CA MET A 92 -6.54 -10.51 -11.93
C MET A 92 -6.08 -11.86 -12.50
N ALA A 93 -4.85 -12.28 -12.22
CA ALA A 93 -4.33 -13.60 -12.61
C ALA A 93 -5.11 -14.74 -11.94
N ILE A 94 -5.43 -14.62 -10.64
CA ILE A 94 -6.31 -15.55 -9.92
C ILE A 94 -7.69 -15.59 -10.59
N LYS A 95 -8.27 -14.43 -10.89
CA LYS A 95 -9.58 -14.32 -11.55
C LYS A 95 -9.58 -14.91 -12.96
N ALA A 96 -8.46 -14.87 -13.65
CA ALA A 96 -8.24 -15.48 -14.96
C ALA A 96 -7.95 -17.00 -14.88
N ASN A 97 -7.96 -17.59 -13.67
CA ASN A 97 -7.64 -18.99 -13.40
C ASN A 97 -6.25 -19.41 -13.90
N LEU A 98 -5.25 -18.53 -13.78
CA LEU A 98 -3.87 -18.93 -14.06
C LEU A 98 -3.39 -19.88 -12.97
N ASP A 99 -2.69 -20.96 -13.38
CA ASP A 99 -2.12 -21.97 -12.48
C ASP A 99 -0.74 -21.51 -11.99
N ASP A 100 -0.74 -20.66 -10.98
CA ASP A 100 0.48 -20.07 -10.40
C ASP A 100 0.44 -20.11 -8.86
N ASP A 101 1.62 -19.95 -8.23
CA ASP A 101 1.72 -19.80 -6.78
C ASP A 101 1.57 -18.31 -6.38
N PHE A 102 0.45 -17.97 -5.79
CA PHE A 102 0.11 -16.64 -5.30
C PHE A 102 0.40 -16.44 -3.80
N SER A 103 1.00 -17.41 -3.14
CA SER A 103 1.17 -17.45 -1.67
C SER A 103 1.97 -16.24 -1.15
N GLU A 104 3.01 -15.80 -1.84
CA GLU A 104 3.81 -14.63 -1.48
C GLU A 104 2.93 -13.36 -1.45
N CYS A 105 2.17 -13.12 -2.50
CA CYS A 105 1.30 -11.96 -2.62
C CYS A 105 0.18 -11.99 -1.56
N ILE A 106 -0.48 -13.13 -1.37
CA ILE A 106 -1.53 -13.32 -0.36
C ILE A 106 -0.99 -13.07 1.05
N ASN A 107 0.19 -13.58 1.38
CA ASN A 107 0.83 -13.35 2.67
C ASN A 107 1.24 -11.88 2.84
N GLY A 108 1.69 -11.23 1.78
CA GLY A 108 1.96 -9.80 1.76
C GLY A 108 0.70 -8.96 2.08
N MET A 109 -0.43 -9.29 1.47
CA MET A 109 -1.72 -8.63 1.76
C MET A 109 -2.18 -8.86 3.21
N LYS A 110 -1.98 -10.07 3.77
CA LYS A 110 -2.31 -10.40 5.16
C LYS A 110 -1.41 -9.73 6.19
N SER A 111 -0.18 -9.35 5.83
CA SER A 111 0.75 -8.75 6.77
C SER A 111 0.34 -7.32 7.11
N LEU A 112 0.36 -6.98 8.42
CA LEU A 112 0.05 -5.64 8.91
C LEU A 112 1.24 -4.69 8.75
N ASN A 113 0.94 -3.41 8.55
CA ASN A 113 1.96 -2.37 8.35
C ASN A 113 2.53 -1.78 9.66
N ASN A 114 1.92 -2.04 10.82
CA ASN A 114 2.35 -1.49 12.11
C ASN A 114 3.79 -1.89 12.49
N LYS A 115 4.18 -3.13 12.20
CA LYS A 115 5.50 -3.66 12.54
C LYS A 115 6.63 -2.81 11.96
N ALA A 116 6.47 -2.29 10.74
CA ALA A 116 7.49 -1.45 10.12
C ALA A 116 7.73 -0.15 10.92
N LEU A 117 6.66 0.52 11.37
CA LEU A 117 6.76 1.74 12.17
C LEU A 117 7.29 1.47 13.58
N GLU A 118 6.90 0.36 14.19
CA GLU A 118 7.38 -0.04 15.53
C GLU A 118 8.89 -0.30 15.55
N LEU A 119 9.40 -0.96 14.53
CA LEU A 119 10.83 -1.25 14.37
C LEU A 119 11.67 0.00 14.14
N LEU A 120 11.12 1.00 13.48
CA LEU A 120 11.79 2.27 13.20
C LEU A 120 11.69 3.27 14.35
N ASN A 121 11.30 2.83 15.55
CA ASN A 121 11.32 3.68 16.73
C ASN A 121 12.73 4.24 16.96
N GLY A 122 12.86 5.57 16.98
CA GLY A 122 14.15 6.27 17.08
C GLY A 122 14.74 6.69 15.72
N ILE A 123 14.14 6.35 14.59
CA ILE A 123 14.43 6.94 13.29
C ILE A 123 13.35 7.98 12.98
N LYS A 124 13.78 9.17 12.59
CA LYS A 124 12.85 10.24 12.22
C LYS A 124 12.24 9.93 10.83
N ILE A 125 10.93 9.72 10.81
CA ILE A 125 10.13 9.62 9.59
C ILE A 125 9.49 11.00 9.37
N ASN A 126 9.81 11.65 8.25
CA ASN A 126 9.31 12.99 7.94
C ASN A 126 7.87 12.96 7.41
N ALA A 127 7.55 11.96 6.58
CA ALA A 127 6.21 11.73 6.04
C ALA A 127 5.95 10.23 5.85
N CYS A 128 4.68 9.84 5.86
CA CYS A 128 4.27 8.45 5.65
C CYS A 128 2.90 8.40 4.97
N THR A 129 2.74 7.49 4.01
CA THR A 129 1.45 7.08 3.46
C THR A 129 1.45 5.57 3.24
N ASP A 130 0.27 4.97 3.05
CA ASP A 130 0.13 3.60 2.58
C ASP A 130 -0.18 3.57 1.08
N ILE A 131 0.05 2.43 0.43
CA ILE A 131 -0.23 2.26 -1.00
C ILE A 131 -1.49 1.42 -1.13
N THR A 132 -2.56 1.99 -1.71
CA THR A 132 -3.84 1.32 -1.89
C THR A 132 -4.46 1.59 -3.27
N GLY A 133 -5.72 1.94 -3.34
CA GLY A 133 -6.51 2.02 -4.57
C GLY A 133 -6.01 2.96 -5.66
N PHE A 134 -5.24 3.98 -5.31
CA PHE A 134 -4.68 4.93 -6.29
C PHE A 134 -3.32 4.52 -6.87
N GLY A 135 -2.79 3.36 -6.45
CA GLY A 135 -1.48 2.87 -6.85
C GLY A 135 -0.32 3.70 -6.29
N LEU A 136 0.91 3.31 -6.62
CA LEU A 136 2.09 3.98 -6.12
C LEU A 136 2.09 5.48 -6.45
N ILE A 137 1.86 5.83 -7.72
CA ILE A 137 1.95 7.22 -8.18
C ILE A 137 0.85 8.09 -7.56
N GLY A 138 -0.37 7.56 -7.40
CA GLY A 138 -1.46 8.28 -6.75
C GLY A 138 -1.11 8.66 -5.32
N HIS A 139 -0.59 7.73 -4.53
CA HIS A 139 -0.18 8.00 -3.16
C HIS A 139 1.07 8.88 -3.06
N LEU A 140 2.00 8.79 -4.01
CA LEU A 140 3.11 9.74 -4.10
C LEU A 140 2.63 11.16 -4.40
N SER A 141 1.57 11.31 -5.20
CA SER A 141 1.00 12.63 -5.48
C SER A 141 0.46 13.32 -4.23
N GLU A 142 -0.06 12.56 -3.27
CA GLU A 142 -0.50 13.06 -1.96
C GLU A 142 0.67 13.46 -1.04
N MET A 143 1.87 12.92 -1.29
CA MET A 143 3.08 13.29 -0.53
C MET A 143 3.71 14.60 -1.01
N LEU A 144 3.29 15.10 -2.17
CA LEU A 144 3.77 16.38 -2.68
C LEU A 144 3.31 17.56 -1.82
N ASN A 145 4.19 18.56 -1.71
CA ASN A 145 3.87 19.87 -1.16
C ASN A 145 4.44 20.96 -2.07
N ASP A 146 4.27 22.22 -1.73
CA ASP A 146 4.66 23.35 -2.60
C ASP A 146 6.18 23.51 -2.81
N LYS A 147 7.01 22.72 -2.13
CA LYS A 147 8.47 22.88 -2.10
C LYS A 147 9.23 21.77 -2.78
N ILE A 148 8.60 20.63 -3.05
CA ILE A 148 9.26 19.40 -3.48
C ILE A 148 8.71 18.84 -4.77
N SER A 149 9.52 18.01 -5.42
CA SER A 149 9.19 17.06 -6.49
C SER A 149 9.79 15.70 -6.12
N ILE A 150 9.37 14.64 -6.81
CA ILE A 150 9.81 13.27 -6.54
C ILE A 150 10.41 12.67 -7.81
N GLU A 151 11.59 12.07 -7.68
CA GLU A 151 12.24 11.27 -8.73
C GLU A 151 12.21 9.79 -8.35
N ILE A 152 11.63 8.98 -9.22
CA ILE A 152 11.46 7.53 -9.04
C ILE A 152 12.48 6.82 -9.89
N ASN A 153 13.22 5.88 -9.29
CA ASN A 153 14.00 4.87 -9.98
C ASN A 153 13.13 3.61 -10.12
N SER A 154 12.56 3.39 -11.31
CA SER A 154 11.67 2.26 -11.57
C SER A 154 12.36 0.90 -11.43
N ASP A 155 13.65 0.80 -11.72
CA ASP A 155 14.42 -0.42 -11.59
C ASP A 155 14.61 -0.87 -10.13
N ALA A 156 14.49 0.06 -9.20
CA ALA A 156 14.58 -0.24 -7.76
C ALA A 156 13.26 -0.77 -7.17
N ILE A 157 12.16 -0.71 -7.91
CA ILE A 157 10.86 -1.15 -7.43
C ILE A 157 10.79 -2.68 -7.41
N LYS A 158 10.39 -3.23 -6.28
CA LYS A 158 10.17 -4.67 -6.14
C LYS A 158 8.72 -5.04 -6.39
N TYR A 159 8.54 -6.16 -7.05
CA TYR A 159 7.23 -6.71 -7.37
C TYR A 159 7.07 -8.11 -6.77
N TYR A 160 5.84 -8.49 -6.47
CA TYR A 160 5.50 -9.88 -6.15
C TYR A 160 5.81 -10.79 -7.33
N LYS A 161 6.05 -12.06 -7.04
CA LYS A 161 6.36 -13.09 -8.04
C LYS A 161 5.38 -13.03 -9.21
N ASN A 162 5.90 -13.17 -10.42
CA ASN A 162 5.16 -13.17 -11.69
C ASN A 162 4.38 -11.88 -12.06
N THR A 163 4.39 -10.83 -11.22
CA THR A 163 3.67 -9.57 -11.52
C THR A 163 4.04 -8.97 -12.88
N LEU A 164 5.33 -8.96 -13.24
CA LEU A 164 5.77 -8.43 -14.54
C LEU A 164 5.27 -9.29 -15.71
N ASN A 165 5.18 -10.61 -15.53
CA ASN A 165 4.59 -11.50 -16.54
C ASN A 165 3.11 -11.20 -16.72
N TYR A 166 2.36 -10.95 -15.64
CA TYR A 166 0.95 -10.58 -15.71
C TYR A 166 0.75 -9.21 -16.36
N ALA A 167 1.66 -8.27 -16.14
CA ALA A 167 1.67 -6.98 -16.85
C ALA A 167 1.86 -7.17 -18.35
N ASN A 168 2.81 -8.03 -18.77
CA ASN A 168 3.04 -8.37 -20.17
C ASN A 168 1.85 -9.07 -20.84
N LEU A 169 1.06 -9.83 -20.06
CA LEU A 169 -0.21 -10.41 -20.51
C LEU A 169 -1.38 -9.40 -20.54
N GLY A 170 -1.14 -8.15 -20.13
CA GLY A 170 -2.16 -7.10 -20.11
C GLY A 170 -3.21 -7.25 -19.00
N LEU A 171 -2.93 -7.96 -17.91
CA LEU A 171 -3.86 -8.22 -16.82
C LEU A 171 -4.05 -7.00 -15.90
N PHE A 172 -4.35 -5.84 -16.51
CA PHE A 172 -4.64 -4.62 -15.78
C PHE A 172 -6.13 -4.43 -15.54
N GLY A 173 -6.49 -4.04 -14.32
CA GLY A 173 -7.85 -3.58 -14.03
C GLY A 173 -8.11 -2.18 -14.60
N ALA A 174 -9.38 -1.84 -14.84
CA ALA A 174 -9.78 -0.52 -15.36
C ALA A 174 -9.26 0.65 -14.49
N ALA A 175 -9.14 0.43 -13.20
CA ALA A 175 -8.65 1.44 -12.25
C ALA A 175 -7.21 1.90 -12.55
N SER A 176 -6.33 1.03 -13.08
CA SER A 176 -4.96 1.41 -13.48
C SER A 176 -4.98 2.53 -14.53
N TYR A 177 -5.82 2.40 -15.53
CA TYR A 177 -5.99 3.42 -16.60
C TYR A 177 -6.63 4.70 -16.06
N THR A 178 -7.64 4.58 -15.20
CA THR A 178 -8.31 5.73 -14.58
C THR A 178 -7.33 6.51 -13.71
N ASN A 179 -6.54 5.83 -12.88
CA ASN A 179 -5.51 6.43 -12.04
C ASN A 179 -4.47 7.17 -12.88
N LYS A 180 -3.95 6.53 -13.94
CA LYS A 180 -2.98 7.17 -14.84
C LYS A 180 -3.57 8.42 -15.49
N ASN A 181 -4.81 8.34 -15.95
CA ASN A 181 -5.47 9.48 -16.61
C ASN A 181 -5.71 10.65 -15.64
N SER A 182 -6.04 10.40 -14.37
CA SER A 182 -6.29 11.44 -13.37
C SER A 182 -5.03 12.25 -13.00
N LEU A 183 -3.84 11.70 -13.25
CA LEU A 183 -2.55 12.32 -12.93
C LEU A 183 -1.82 12.89 -14.15
N LYS A 184 -2.49 12.98 -15.31
CA LYS A 184 -1.95 13.64 -16.50
C LYS A 184 -1.51 15.06 -16.18
N GLY A 185 -0.29 15.42 -16.62
CA GLY A 185 0.30 16.74 -16.39
C GLY A 185 1.04 16.89 -15.05
N LEU A 186 0.89 15.94 -14.12
CA LEU A 186 1.64 15.90 -12.87
C LEU A 186 2.90 15.05 -12.99
N VAL A 187 2.86 14.02 -13.84
CA VAL A 187 3.89 12.99 -13.99
C VAL A 187 4.56 13.09 -15.35
N LYS A 188 5.88 13.01 -15.36
CA LYS A 188 6.70 12.82 -16.56
C LYS A 188 7.40 11.46 -16.46
N SER A 189 7.03 10.56 -17.35
CA SER A 189 7.64 9.23 -17.44
C SER A 189 8.66 9.20 -18.57
N PHE A 190 9.81 8.59 -18.31
CA PHE A 190 10.88 8.32 -19.27
C PHE A 190 10.99 6.82 -19.60
N ILE A 191 10.11 5.99 -19.04
CA ILE A 191 9.97 4.56 -19.33
C ILE A 191 8.74 4.31 -20.20
N GLU A 192 8.76 3.25 -21.02
CA GLU A 192 7.66 2.93 -21.94
C GLU A 192 6.41 2.42 -21.18
N ASP A 193 6.59 1.49 -20.26
CA ASP A 193 5.51 0.78 -19.55
C ASP A 193 5.44 1.16 -18.07
N ASP A 194 4.85 2.31 -17.78
CA ASP A 194 4.66 2.79 -16.40
C ASP A 194 3.28 2.47 -15.80
N LEU A 195 2.37 1.80 -16.55
CA LEU A 195 0.99 1.57 -16.13
C LEU A 195 0.89 0.78 -14.83
N LEU A 196 1.86 -0.13 -14.58
CA LEU A 196 1.92 -0.92 -13.36
C LEU A 196 2.02 -0.06 -12.10
N LEU A 197 2.68 1.09 -12.18
CA LEU A 197 2.85 2.01 -11.04
C LEU A 197 1.55 2.75 -10.65
N TYR A 198 0.55 2.74 -11.52
CA TYR A 198 -0.79 3.28 -11.25
C TYR A 198 -1.79 2.20 -10.85
N SER A 199 -1.37 0.94 -10.85
CA SER A 199 -2.25 -0.18 -10.51
C SER A 199 -2.62 -0.16 -9.03
N PRO A 200 -3.90 -0.39 -8.68
CA PRO A 200 -4.33 -0.47 -7.29
C PRO A 200 -3.56 -1.52 -6.51
N GLU A 201 -3.35 -1.26 -5.23
CA GLU A 201 -2.81 -2.24 -4.29
C GLU A 201 -3.84 -2.58 -3.22
N THR A 202 -3.97 -3.86 -2.92
CA THR A 202 -4.78 -4.35 -1.81
C THR A 202 -3.88 -4.56 -0.61
N SER A 203 -4.11 -3.81 0.46
CA SER A 203 -3.27 -3.89 1.68
C SER A 203 -1.77 -3.74 1.36
N GLY A 204 -1.43 -2.79 0.51
CA GLY A 204 -0.05 -2.51 0.11
C GLY A 204 0.81 -2.01 1.28
N GLY A 205 2.07 -1.78 1.00
CA GLY A 205 3.05 -1.33 2.00
C GLY A 205 2.91 0.14 2.38
N LEU A 206 3.73 0.58 3.31
CA LEU A 206 3.94 2.00 3.60
C LEU A 206 4.99 2.58 2.65
N ILE A 207 4.84 3.86 2.33
CA ILE A 207 5.89 4.71 1.81
C ILE A 207 6.38 5.58 2.96
N LEU A 208 7.66 5.49 3.28
CA LEU A 208 8.31 6.22 4.36
C LEU A 208 9.29 7.22 3.76
N SER A 209 9.14 8.50 4.10
CA SER A 209 10.07 9.58 3.73
C SER A 209 11.07 9.75 4.87
N ILE A 210 12.32 9.39 4.62
CA ILE A 210 13.39 9.33 5.63
C ILE A 210 14.61 10.12 5.10
N SER A 211 15.31 10.83 5.97
CA SER A 211 16.52 11.57 5.57
C SER A 211 17.57 10.62 4.98
N GLU A 212 18.30 11.07 3.96
CA GLU A 212 19.33 10.25 3.28
C GLU A 212 20.31 9.61 4.27
N LYS A 213 20.73 10.34 5.30
CA LYS A 213 21.68 9.86 6.33
C LYS A 213 21.15 8.68 7.17
N ASP A 214 19.84 8.59 7.35
CA ASP A 214 19.19 7.55 8.17
C ASP A 214 18.63 6.39 7.33
N THR A 215 18.63 6.54 6.00
CA THR A 215 18.01 5.59 5.06
C THR A 215 18.59 4.20 5.16
N GLN A 216 19.93 4.07 5.11
CA GLN A 216 20.57 2.74 5.16
C GLN A 216 20.28 2.04 6.49
N LYS A 217 20.35 2.77 7.60
CA LYS A 217 20.01 2.23 8.93
C LYS A 217 18.55 1.75 9.00
N ALA A 218 17.62 2.51 8.40
CA ALA A 218 16.22 2.12 8.34
C ALA A 218 16.02 0.83 7.52
N LEU A 219 16.66 0.75 6.35
CA LEU A 219 16.62 -0.45 5.51
C LEU A 219 17.18 -1.67 6.23
N ASP A 220 18.34 -1.55 6.88
CA ASP A 220 18.96 -2.66 7.62
C ASP A 220 18.04 -3.19 8.73
N ILE A 221 17.40 -2.29 9.50
CA ILE A 221 16.46 -2.66 10.55
C ILE A 221 15.26 -3.42 9.98
N LEU A 222 14.66 -2.91 8.90
CA LEU A 222 13.47 -3.52 8.29
C LEU A 222 13.80 -4.87 7.66
N GLN A 223 14.89 -4.94 6.90
CA GLN A 223 15.31 -6.17 6.21
C GLN A 223 15.75 -7.26 7.19
N ASN A 224 16.47 -6.93 8.27
CA ASN A 224 16.81 -7.88 9.33
C ASN A 224 15.59 -8.45 10.06
N ALA A 225 14.45 -7.72 10.03
CA ALA A 225 13.17 -8.19 10.55
C ALA A 225 12.29 -8.90 9.50
N ASN A 226 12.88 -9.29 8.35
CA ASN A 226 12.21 -9.91 7.20
C ASN A 226 11.08 -9.05 6.60
N ILE A 227 11.18 -7.73 6.69
CA ILE A 227 10.32 -6.82 5.92
C ILE A 227 11.00 -6.55 4.58
N ASN A 228 10.31 -6.79 3.47
CA ASN A 228 10.86 -6.62 2.13
C ASN A 228 10.92 -5.13 1.73
N ALA A 229 11.62 -4.33 2.56
CA ALA A 229 11.78 -2.90 2.36
C ALA A 229 12.85 -2.57 1.32
N TYR A 230 12.62 -1.50 0.56
CA TYR A 230 13.55 -1.01 -0.46
C TYR A 230 13.38 0.49 -0.69
N ALA A 231 14.49 1.18 -0.99
CA ALA A 231 14.47 2.57 -1.43
C ALA A 231 14.23 2.59 -2.95
N PHE A 232 13.32 3.46 -3.41
CA PHE A 232 12.92 3.51 -4.82
C PHE A 232 12.80 4.92 -5.39
N ALA A 233 12.80 5.94 -4.54
CA ALA A 233 12.64 7.32 -5.01
C ALA A 233 13.40 8.29 -4.10
N ARG A 234 13.64 9.48 -4.65
CA ARG A 234 14.28 10.60 -3.94
C ARG A 234 13.39 11.84 -4.03
N VAL A 235 13.32 12.56 -2.93
CA VAL A 235 12.64 13.85 -2.86
C VAL A 235 13.64 14.95 -3.22
N ILE A 236 13.29 15.73 -4.23
CA ILE A 236 14.12 16.81 -4.73
C ILE A 236 13.43 18.17 -4.55
N LYS A 237 14.17 19.26 -4.72
CA LYS A 237 13.59 20.60 -4.79
C LYS A 237 12.56 20.65 -5.92
N LYS A 238 11.46 21.36 -5.67
CA LYS A 238 10.38 21.53 -6.65
C LYS A 238 10.91 21.97 -8.01
N ASN A 239 10.46 21.25 -9.03
CA ASN A 239 10.65 21.58 -10.44
C ASN A 239 9.30 21.56 -11.19
N ASP A 240 9.29 21.83 -12.50
CA ASP A 240 8.08 21.85 -13.31
C ASP A 240 7.40 20.48 -13.38
N ASN A 241 8.17 19.41 -13.38
CA ASN A 241 7.66 18.02 -13.33
C ASN A 241 7.60 17.60 -11.86
N ARG A 242 6.37 17.42 -11.35
CA ARG A 242 6.19 17.15 -9.93
C ARG A 242 6.61 15.73 -9.54
N ILE A 243 6.43 14.77 -10.45
CA ILE A 243 6.90 13.38 -10.33
C ILE A 243 7.59 13.00 -11.65
N CYS A 244 8.82 12.52 -11.57
CA CYS A 244 9.56 11.98 -12.70
C CYS A 244 9.82 10.48 -12.49
N ILE A 245 9.65 9.68 -13.54
CA ILE A 245 9.90 8.21 -13.53
C ILE A 245 11.02 7.93 -14.52
N PHE A 246 12.11 7.34 -14.03
CA PHE A 246 13.30 6.96 -14.78
C PHE A 246 13.47 5.44 -14.79
#